data_9d19a996575e53090899f92c98917c3a
#
_entry.id   9d19a996575e53090899f92c98917c3a
#
_cell.length_a   1.000
_cell.length_b   1.000
_cell.length_c   1.000
_cell.angle_alpha   90.00
_cell.angle_beta   90.00
_cell.angle_gamma   90.00
#
_symmetry.space_group_name_H-M   'P 1'
#
loop_
_entity.id
_entity.type
_entity.pdbx_description
1 polymer ?
#
loop_
_entity_poly.entity_id
_entity_poly.type
_entity_poly.pdbx_seq_one_letter_code
_entity_poly.pdbx_strand_id
1 'polypeptide(L)'
;IQRFYLLSCTFILKKRKTKVVVAMNEGKEKEEEQAQGRQELWDSLPDGAVYHAPTNPDDFFTGITFDISPRQFGLRVRKNDMYCELGGPRHRYSSFFFIEVVKEGERIEDGRVEVIGPEIKEIEGQSLPFGFWIRYYGKGLTEDYLDLLTRWTYFALEEGEGWMLLNTRDTIWLRLHKKYAHKHHFKHLGQAMINLCKIQFPLVEKADAKILIAREDLGGAARTKELIDKVCIPYCERVDERARTFTDEDVDTFYGCTICQTFAPSHVCVVAPDRPPYCGIITWIGAKVMCDMDPYGYIFEIPLDECVDPWGGEYAGVNEKVHEKSNRTYKRVVMYSSITYPQTNCGCFEAAIFYIPEVDGLGLVDRRYSGETPLKMTFSKLAGLISGGQQNHGYCGISFRTPRSRKFVRADGGWHRVVWMPAEYKQMLAEFIPSDVHDKIATEEDCVDASALKEFLKRVDHPVVALWRNGEEPEPLRIPTPNTDWDSEEEKVAREKGRKLKRA
;
A
#
# COMPACT_ATOMS: atom_id res chain seq x y z
N ILE A 1 -19.52 -50.29 -17.75
CA ILE A 1 -19.27 -49.34 -16.65
C ILE A 1 -18.08 -48.42 -17.03
N GLN A 2 -16.99 -48.91 -17.61
CA GLN A 2 -15.83 -48.09 -18.01
C GLN A 2 -16.11 -47.06 -19.14
N ARG A 3 -17.04 -47.29 -20.05
CA ARG A 3 -17.40 -46.33 -21.12
C ARG A 3 -18.22 -45.14 -20.65
N PHE A 4 -18.94 -45.22 -19.53
CA PHE A 4 -19.69 -44.08 -18.96
C PHE A 4 -18.80 -43.12 -18.21
N TYR A 5 -17.70 -43.57 -17.60
CA TYR A 5 -16.74 -42.68 -16.89
C TYR A 5 -15.92 -41.82 -17.85
N LEU A 6 -15.53 -42.32 -19.01
CA LEU A 6 -14.77 -41.57 -20.02
C LEU A 6 -15.60 -40.45 -20.68
N LEU A 7 -16.89 -40.65 -20.92
CA LEU A 7 -17.78 -39.63 -21.47
C LEU A 7 -18.07 -38.53 -20.48
N SER A 8 -18.20 -38.82 -19.20
CA SER A 8 -18.41 -37.84 -18.12
C SER A 8 -17.19 -36.96 -17.91
N CYS A 9 -15.99 -37.52 -17.88
CA CYS A 9 -14.75 -36.74 -17.74
C CYS A 9 -14.49 -35.83 -18.95
N THR A 10 -14.77 -36.28 -20.16
CA THR A 10 -14.58 -35.45 -21.37
C THR A 10 -15.56 -34.27 -21.43
N PHE A 11 -16.79 -34.48 -20.92
CA PHE A 11 -17.80 -33.41 -20.87
C PHE A 11 -17.47 -32.36 -19.80
N ILE A 12 -16.94 -32.77 -18.64
CA ILE A 12 -16.49 -31.89 -17.56
C ILE A 12 -15.27 -31.08 -17.99
N LEU A 13 -14.30 -31.70 -18.69
CA LEU A 13 -13.12 -31.00 -19.21
C LEU A 13 -13.47 -30.00 -20.32
N LYS A 14 -14.42 -30.34 -21.22
CA LYS A 14 -14.94 -29.37 -22.21
C LYS A 14 -15.66 -28.21 -21.57
N LYS A 15 -16.54 -28.44 -20.57
CA LYS A 15 -17.20 -27.32 -19.82
C LYS A 15 -16.22 -26.45 -19.06
N ARG A 16 -15.14 -27.02 -18.48
CA ARG A 16 -14.10 -26.23 -17.85
C ARG A 16 -13.31 -25.37 -18.85
N LYS A 17 -12.88 -25.94 -19.98
CA LYS A 17 -12.21 -25.18 -21.05
C LYS A 17 -13.08 -24.05 -21.60
N THR A 18 -14.37 -24.29 -21.84
CA THR A 18 -15.30 -23.28 -22.34
C THR A 18 -15.51 -22.14 -21.30
N LYS A 19 -15.65 -22.46 -19.99
CA LYS A 19 -15.74 -21.44 -18.94
C LYS A 19 -14.46 -20.60 -18.82
N VAL A 20 -13.29 -21.21 -18.93
CA VAL A 20 -12.01 -20.50 -18.90
C VAL A 20 -11.86 -19.58 -20.11
N VAL A 21 -12.22 -20.02 -21.32
CA VAL A 21 -12.16 -19.20 -22.53
C VAL A 21 -13.17 -18.04 -22.48
N VAL A 22 -14.38 -18.25 -21.97
CA VAL A 22 -15.37 -17.18 -21.78
C VAL A 22 -14.88 -16.16 -20.76
N ALA A 23 -14.36 -16.59 -19.61
CA ALA A 23 -13.81 -15.70 -18.59
C ALA A 23 -12.58 -14.91 -19.09
N MET A 24 -11.74 -15.51 -19.94
CA MET A 24 -10.61 -14.81 -20.56
C MET A 24 -11.07 -13.77 -21.60
N ASN A 25 -12.14 -14.04 -22.34
CA ASN A 25 -12.70 -13.08 -23.31
C ASN A 25 -13.40 -11.91 -22.60
N GLU A 26 -14.22 -12.18 -21.59
CA GLU A 26 -14.85 -11.15 -20.75
C GLU A 26 -13.80 -10.25 -20.06
N GLY A 27 -12.67 -10.85 -19.64
CA GLY A 27 -11.55 -10.10 -19.06
C GLY A 27 -10.88 -9.17 -20.09
N LYS A 28 -10.71 -9.62 -21.33
CA LYS A 28 -10.13 -8.80 -22.41
C LYS A 28 -11.04 -7.66 -22.85
N GLU A 29 -12.33 -7.92 -23.04
CA GLU A 29 -13.31 -6.89 -23.39
C GLU A 29 -13.39 -5.79 -22.33
N LYS A 30 -13.39 -6.17 -21.05
CA LYS A 30 -13.37 -5.23 -19.92
C LYS A 30 -12.09 -4.38 -19.88
N GLU A 31 -10.94 -4.98 -20.20
CA GLU A 31 -9.66 -4.29 -20.24
C GLU A 31 -9.58 -3.29 -21.41
N GLU A 32 -10.12 -3.65 -22.58
CA GLU A 32 -10.21 -2.76 -23.74
C GLU A 32 -11.16 -1.58 -23.48
N GLU A 33 -12.31 -1.82 -22.88
CA GLU A 33 -13.25 -0.77 -22.47
C GLU A 33 -12.62 0.19 -21.45
N GLN A 34 -11.90 -0.33 -20.45
CA GLN A 34 -11.17 0.49 -19.50
C GLN A 34 -10.04 1.29 -20.15
N ALA A 35 -9.31 0.71 -21.11
CA ALA A 35 -8.25 1.40 -21.85
C ALA A 35 -8.82 2.54 -22.70
N GLN A 36 -9.95 2.32 -23.35
CA GLN A 36 -10.65 3.36 -24.12
C GLN A 36 -11.14 4.48 -23.19
N GLY A 37 -11.76 4.15 -22.06
CA GLY A 37 -12.20 5.14 -21.07
C GLY A 37 -11.04 5.99 -20.51
N ARG A 38 -9.87 5.40 -20.30
CA ARG A 38 -8.68 6.16 -19.92
C ARG A 38 -8.21 7.11 -21.01
N GLN A 39 -8.24 6.69 -22.28
CA GLN A 39 -7.90 7.55 -23.41
C GLN A 39 -8.85 8.73 -23.52
N GLU A 40 -10.16 8.50 -23.42
CA GLU A 40 -11.18 9.55 -23.45
C GLU A 40 -10.97 10.57 -22.31
N LEU A 41 -10.62 10.10 -21.12
CA LEU A 41 -10.29 10.97 -19.98
C LEU A 41 -8.99 11.77 -20.22
N TRP A 42 -7.96 11.15 -20.79
CA TRP A 42 -6.73 11.83 -21.19
C TRP A 42 -6.98 12.96 -22.19
N ASP A 43 -7.76 12.68 -23.22
CA ASP A 43 -8.07 13.64 -24.29
C ASP A 43 -9.00 14.76 -23.83
N SER A 44 -9.81 14.51 -22.80
CA SER A 44 -10.74 15.49 -22.23
C SER A 44 -10.11 16.43 -21.19
N LEU A 45 -8.82 16.25 -20.85
CA LEU A 45 -8.13 17.19 -19.99
C LEU A 45 -7.96 18.53 -20.69
N PRO A 46 -8.01 19.67 -19.95
CA PRO A 46 -7.77 20.99 -20.54
C PRO A 46 -6.41 21.07 -21.23
N ASP A 47 -6.32 21.91 -22.26
CA ASP A 47 -5.05 22.21 -22.90
C ASP A 47 -4.08 22.89 -21.93
N GLY A 48 -2.85 22.44 -21.96
CA GLY A 48 -1.75 22.97 -21.15
C GLY A 48 -0.61 23.50 -22.02
N ALA A 49 0.43 24.00 -21.34
CA ALA A 49 1.67 24.35 -22.03
C ALA A 49 2.40 23.07 -22.47
N VAL A 50 2.60 22.91 -23.78
CA VAL A 50 3.22 21.71 -24.36
C VAL A 50 4.72 21.90 -24.54
N TYR A 51 5.47 20.90 -24.11
CA TYR A 51 6.92 20.82 -24.21
C TYR A 51 7.32 19.45 -24.74
N HIS A 52 8.47 19.40 -25.46
CA HIS A 52 9.01 18.14 -25.93
C HIS A 52 10.36 17.87 -25.24
N ALA A 53 10.57 16.62 -24.89
CA ALA A 53 11.86 16.18 -24.37
C ALA A 53 12.95 16.34 -25.44
N PRO A 54 14.15 16.82 -25.09
CA PRO A 54 15.27 16.85 -26.01
C PRO A 54 15.58 15.44 -26.52
N THR A 55 16.03 15.35 -27.77
CA THR A 55 16.44 14.08 -28.36
C THR A 55 17.87 13.67 -27.96
N ASN A 56 18.69 14.64 -27.53
CA ASN A 56 20.02 14.39 -27.02
C ASN A 56 19.99 14.14 -25.52
N PRO A 57 20.48 12.98 -25.03
CA PRO A 57 20.50 12.67 -23.60
C PRO A 57 21.20 13.70 -22.72
N ASP A 58 22.27 14.35 -23.25
CA ASP A 58 23.03 15.36 -22.50
C ASP A 58 22.23 16.64 -22.23
N ASP A 59 21.19 16.91 -23.01
CA ASP A 59 20.30 18.05 -22.85
C ASP A 59 19.16 17.79 -21.85
N PHE A 60 18.93 16.53 -21.47
CA PHE A 60 17.85 16.14 -20.56
C PHE A 60 17.98 16.72 -19.15
N PHE A 61 19.22 16.94 -18.74
CA PHE A 61 19.56 17.34 -17.37
C PHE A 61 19.91 18.82 -17.25
N THR A 62 19.73 19.60 -18.32
CA THR A 62 19.98 21.04 -18.29
C THR A 62 19.01 21.73 -17.31
N GLY A 63 19.49 22.05 -16.13
CA GLY A 63 18.76 22.79 -15.08
C GLY A 63 18.26 21.99 -13.88
N ILE A 64 18.21 20.65 -13.97
CA ILE A 64 17.88 19.78 -12.83
C ILE A 64 18.91 18.67 -12.75
N THR A 65 19.56 18.52 -11.63
CA THR A 65 20.43 17.38 -11.37
C THR A 65 19.58 16.26 -10.79
N PHE A 66 19.55 15.12 -11.49
CA PHE A 66 19.08 13.86 -10.94
C PHE A 66 20.29 13.04 -10.57
N ASP A 67 20.49 12.81 -9.31
CA ASP A 67 21.52 11.92 -8.83
C ASP A 67 20.91 10.52 -8.73
N ILE A 68 21.23 9.67 -9.69
CA ILE A 68 20.81 8.27 -9.74
C ILE A 68 21.66 7.36 -8.85
N SER A 69 22.59 7.93 -8.07
CA SER A 69 23.28 7.16 -7.04
C SER A 69 22.31 6.82 -5.91
N PRO A 70 22.38 5.60 -5.34
CA PRO A 70 21.53 5.24 -4.22
C PRO A 70 21.83 6.15 -3.02
N ARG A 71 21.00 7.17 -2.86
CA ARG A 71 21.03 8.03 -1.67
C ARG A 71 20.11 7.47 -0.62
N GLN A 72 20.59 7.53 0.60
CA GLN A 72 19.80 7.06 1.73
C GLN A 72 18.51 7.85 1.92
N PHE A 73 18.38 9.10 1.44
CA PHE A 73 17.13 9.88 1.46
C PHE A 73 17.30 11.13 0.59
N GLY A 74 16.33 11.43 -0.20
CA GLY A 74 16.16 12.73 -0.81
C GLY A 74 16.16 13.85 0.26
N LEU A 75 16.42 15.07 -0.13
CA LEU A 75 16.47 16.23 0.76
C LEU A 75 15.17 16.33 1.56
N ARG A 76 15.26 16.23 2.89
CA ARG A 76 14.09 16.39 3.75
C ARG A 76 13.67 17.86 3.77
N VAL A 77 12.62 18.21 3.01
CA VAL A 77 12.09 19.57 2.94
C VAL A 77 11.14 19.81 4.12
N ARG A 78 11.62 20.54 5.14
CA ARG A 78 10.80 20.96 6.27
C ARG A 78 9.86 22.08 5.86
N LYS A 79 8.77 22.30 6.62
CA LYS A 79 7.78 23.34 6.34
C LYS A 79 8.39 24.73 6.16
N ASN A 80 9.41 25.08 6.94
CA ASN A 80 10.08 26.39 6.87
C ASN A 80 11.01 26.54 5.65
N ASP A 81 11.48 25.43 5.10
CA ASP A 81 12.38 25.40 3.95
C ASP A 81 11.62 25.17 2.63
N MET A 82 10.31 24.98 2.72
CA MET A 82 9.44 24.64 1.61
C MET A 82 9.12 25.88 0.77
N TYR A 83 9.32 25.76 -0.54
CA TYR A 83 8.88 26.74 -1.52
C TYR A 83 7.40 26.57 -1.87
N CYS A 84 7.01 25.34 -2.22
CA CYS A 84 5.64 24.94 -2.47
C CYS A 84 5.42 23.48 -2.04
N GLU A 85 4.16 23.12 -1.89
CA GLU A 85 3.71 21.78 -1.56
C GLU A 85 2.64 21.34 -2.56
N LEU A 86 2.82 20.15 -3.13
CA LEU A 86 1.89 19.57 -4.08
C LEU A 86 1.38 18.24 -3.52
N GLY A 87 0.05 18.07 -3.50
CA GLY A 87 -0.57 16.93 -2.86
C GLY A 87 -0.47 16.99 -1.33
N GLY A 88 -0.17 15.86 -0.72
CA GLY A 88 -0.10 15.71 0.73
C GLY A 88 -1.46 15.45 1.39
N PRO A 89 -1.49 15.35 2.75
CA PRO A 89 -2.70 14.97 3.48
C PRO A 89 -3.91 15.87 3.25
N ARG A 90 -3.68 17.15 2.92
CA ARG A 90 -4.77 18.11 2.64
C ARG A 90 -5.44 17.86 1.30
N HIS A 91 -4.72 17.27 0.35
CA HIS A 91 -5.11 17.08 -1.03
C HIS A 91 -5.14 15.60 -1.44
N ARG A 92 -5.19 14.68 -0.47
CA ARG A 92 -5.09 13.25 -0.73
C ARG A 92 -6.20 12.71 -1.67
N TYR A 93 -7.38 13.32 -1.62
CA TYR A 93 -8.51 12.93 -2.48
C TYR A 93 -8.56 13.70 -3.81
N SER A 94 -7.59 14.59 -4.04
CA SER A 94 -7.50 15.41 -5.24
C SER A 94 -6.10 15.40 -5.85
N SER A 95 -5.24 14.47 -5.42
CA SER A 95 -3.88 14.32 -5.95
C SER A 95 -3.60 12.87 -6.30
N PHE A 96 -2.93 12.65 -7.43
CA PHE A 96 -2.61 11.32 -7.91
C PHE A 96 -1.27 11.28 -8.65
N PHE A 97 -0.71 10.10 -8.71
CA PHE A 97 0.39 9.73 -9.58
C PHE A 97 0.00 8.44 -10.29
N PHE A 98 0.02 8.45 -11.62
CA PHE A 98 -0.45 7.34 -12.41
C PHE A 98 0.49 7.03 -13.56
N ILE A 99 0.84 5.75 -13.71
CA ILE A 99 1.63 5.21 -14.80
C ILE A 99 0.74 4.25 -15.60
N GLU A 100 0.74 4.43 -16.90
CA GLU A 100 -0.02 3.59 -17.81
C GLU A 100 0.92 2.96 -18.86
N VAL A 101 0.80 1.66 -19.07
CA VAL A 101 1.37 0.97 -20.22
C VAL A 101 0.30 0.91 -21.31
N VAL A 102 0.55 1.60 -22.42
CA VAL A 102 -0.37 1.70 -23.55
C VAL A 102 -0.03 0.64 -24.58
N LYS A 103 -1.05 -0.07 -25.09
CA LYS A 103 -0.85 -1.14 -26.11
C LYS A 103 -0.64 -0.60 -27.52
N GLU A 104 -1.15 0.60 -27.80
CA GLU A 104 -1.17 1.20 -29.13
C GLU A 104 -0.25 2.43 -29.14
N GLY A 105 0.92 2.30 -29.79
CA GLY A 105 1.96 3.32 -29.80
C GLY A 105 1.59 4.59 -30.57
N GLU A 106 0.54 4.56 -31.38
CA GLU A 106 -0.02 5.70 -32.10
C GLU A 106 -0.66 6.72 -31.16
N ARG A 107 -1.13 6.28 -29.99
CA ARG A 107 -1.75 7.13 -28.97
C ARG A 107 -0.73 7.97 -28.18
N ILE A 108 0.57 7.69 -28.31
CA ILE A 108 1.65 8.39 -27.59
C ILE A 108 2.41 9.29 -28.56
N GLU A 109 2.44 10.59 -28.25
CA GLU A 109 3.36 11.53 -28.86
C GLU A 109 4.68 11.53 -28.08
N ASP A 110 5.67 10.86 -28.61
CA ASP A 110 6.92 10.59 -27.90
C ASP A 110 7.63 11.86 -27.42
N GLY A 111 7.98 11.89 -26.13
CA GLY A 111 8.66 12.99 -25.48
C GLY A 111 7.79 14.19 -25.12
N ARG A 112 6.49 14.16 -25.44
CA ARG A 112 5.56 15.24 -25.09
C ARG A 112 5.34 15.30 -23.59
N VAL A 113 5.49 16.52 -23.03
CA VAL A 113 5.10 16.85 -21.66
C VAL A 113 4.14 18.03 -21.70
N GLU A 114 2.95 17.85 -21.19
CA GLU A 114 1.93 18.90 -21.11
C GLU A 114 1.73 19.30 -19.66
N VAL A 115 1.87 20.60 -19.38
CA VAL A 115 1.68 21.18 -18.04
C VAL A 115 0.39 21.96 -18.00
N ILE A 116 -0.57 21.50 -17.22
CA ILE A 116 -1.90 22.07 -17.06
C ILE A 116 -1.97 22.79 -15.72
N GLY A 117 -2.07 24.10 -15.73
CA GLY A 117 -2.09 24.95 -14.54
C GLY A 117 -0.87 25.86 -14.39
N PRO A 118 -0.67 26.46 -13.22
CA PRO A 118 0.42 27.39 -12.98
C PRO A 118 1.79 26.72 -12.97
N GLU A 119 2.81 27.45 -13.35
CA GLU A 119 4.20 27.04 -13.21
C GLU A 119 4.72 27.21 -11.79
N ILE A 120 5.86 26.58 -11.47
CA ILE A 120 6.48 26.60 -10.13
C ILE A 120 6.63 28.01 -9.57
N LYS A 121 7.03 28.99 -10.40
CA LYS A 121 7.25 30.37 -9.99
C LYS A 121 5.98 31.09 -9.51
N GLU A 122 4.81 30.60 -9.92
CA GLU A 122 3.51 31.20 -9.61
C GLU A 122 2.88 30.64 -8.33
N ILE A 123 3.48 29.59 -7.74
CA ILE A 123 2.91 28.84 -6.62
C ILE A 123 3.73 28.93 -5.32
N GLU A 124 4.55 29.96 -5.18
CA GLU A 124 5.33 30.15 -3.95
C GLU A 124 4.44 30.21 -2.70
N GLY A 125 4.80 29.44 -1.69
CA GLY A 125 4.07 29.37 -0.42
C GLY A 125 2.75 28.63 -0.47
N GLN A 126 2.33 28.14 -1.64
CA GLN A 126 1.05 27.47 -1.82
C GLN A 126 1.14 25.96 -1.56
N SER A 127 -0.02 25.39 -1.20
CA SER A 127 -0.26 23.95 -1.15
C SER A 127 -1.43 23.65 -2.07
N LEU A 128 -1.18 22.85 -3.14
CA LEU A 128 -2.12 22.65 -4.23
C LEU A 128 -2.32 21.15 -4.52
N PRO A 129 -3.50 20.75 -5.01
CA PRO A 129 -3.69 19.44 -5.61
C PRO A 129 -2.74 19.20 -6.79
N PHE A 130 -2.32 17.95 -6.97
CA PHE A 130 -1.33 17.57 -7.97
C PHE A 130 -1.71 16.26 -8.66
N GLY A 131 -1.66 16.25 -9.97
CA GLY A 131 -1.82 15.07 -10.78
C GLY A 131 -0.62 14.87 -11.71
N PHE A 132 -0.14 13.63 -11.79
CA PHE A 132 0.90 13.28 -12.72
C PHE A 132 0.53 11.96 -13.40
N TRP A 133 0.27 12.03 -14.71
CA TRP A 133 -0.07 10.89 -15.54
C TRP A 133 1.02 10.69 -16.60
N ILE A 134 1.71 9.56 -16.58
CA ILE A 134 2.74 9.19 -17.55
C ILE A 134 2.25 7.95 -18.30
N ARG A 135 2.39 7.96 -19.62
CA ARG A 135 2.10 6.82 -20.48
C ARG A 135 3.38 6.30 -21.11
N TYR A 136 3.54 4.99 -21.11
CA TYR A 136 4.64 4.29 -21.73
C TYR A 136 4.15 3.30 -22.78
N TYR A 137 4.88 3.22 -23.88
CA TYR A 137 4.68 2.23 -24.93
C TYR A 137 6.02 1.62 -25.32
N GLY A 138 6.00 0.33 -25.64
CA GLY A 138 7.09 -0.40 -26.26
C GLY A 138 6.62 -1.73 -26.77
N LYS A 139 7.15 -2.17 -27.90
CA LYS A 139 6.68 -3.38 -28.62
C LYS A 139 6.75 -4.67 -27.79
N GLY A 140 7.69 -4.74 -26.83
CA GLY A 140 7.80 -5.84 -25.87
C GLY A 140 7.33 -5.46 -24.45
N LEU A 141 6.78 -4.25 -24.27
CA LEU A 141 6.36 -3.75 -22.98
C LEU A 141 4.95 -4.25 -22.68
N THR A 142 4.82 -5.01 -21.61
CA THR A 142 3.53 -5.51 -21.12
C THR A 142 3.22 -4.90 -19.76
N GLU A 143 2.00 -5.12 -19.26
CA GLU A 143 1.62 -4.70 -17.91
C GLU A 143 2.46 -5.38 -16.81
N ASP A 144 3.17 -6.46 -17.13
CA ASP A 144 4.10 -7.10 -16.20
C ASP A 144 5.26 -6.19 -15.78
N TYR A 145 5.62 -5.21 -16.61
CA TYR A 145 6.63 -4.20 -16.29
C TYR A 145 6.09 -3.01 -15.48
N LEU A 146 4.80 -2.95 -15.22
CA LEU A 146 4.16 -1.79 -14.61
C LEU A 146 4.70 -1.48 -13.21
N ASP A 147 4.88 -2.50 -12.38
CA ASP A 147 5.49 -2.30 -11.04
C ASP A 147 6.92 -1.76 -11.14
N LEU A 148 7.68 -2.24 -12.13
CA LEU A 148 9.03 -1.78 -12.41
C LEU A 148 9.04 -0.31 -12.84
N LEU A 149 8.24 0.04 -13.85
CA LEU A 149 8.12 1.40 -14.36
C LEU A 149 7.65 2.38 -13.27
N THR A 150 6.65 1.98 -12.49
CA THR A 150 6.12 2.78 -11.39
C THR A 150 7.21 3.05 -10.35
N ARG A 151 7.95 2.03 -9.93
CA ARG A 151 9.01 2.17 -8.92
C ARG A 151 10.16 3.02 -9.45
N TRP A 152 10.58 2.81 -10.67
CA TRP A 152 11.64 3.60 -11.27
C TRP A 152 11.28 5.08 -11.41
N THR A 153 10.05 5.37 -11.82
CA THR A 153 9.57 6.76 -11.91
C THR A 153 9.46 7.41 -10.53
N TYR A 154 9.02 6.69 -9.51
CA TYR A 154 9.06 7.18 -8.13
C TYR A 154 10.48 7.44 -7.64
N PHE A 155 11.39 6.51 -7.89
CA PHE A 155 12.78 6.66 -7.53
C PHE A 155 13.39 7.91 -8.17
N ALA A 156 13.16 8.11 -9.47
CA ALA A 156 13.63 9.30 -10.18
C ALA A 156 13.03 10.60 -9.61
N LEU A 157 11.77 10.61 -9.14
CA LEU A 157 11.18 11.76 -8.45
C LEU A 157 11.82 12.02 -7.08
N GLU A 158 12.16 10.98 -6.34
CA GLU A 158 12.81 11.11 -5.03
C GLU A 158 14.23 11.67 -5.14
N GLU A 159 14.92 11.35 -6.21
CA GLU A 159 16.30 11.77 -6.46
C GLU A 159 16.42 13.15 -7.15
N GLY A 160 15.30 13.80 -7.49
CA GLY A 160 15.29 15.15 -8.04
C GLY A 160 15.91 16.17 -7.09
N GLU A 161 16.90 16.96 -7.54
CA GLU A 161 17.58 17.96 -6.71
C GLU A 161 16.58 18.94 -6.08
N GLY A 162 16.51 18.94 -4.77
CA GLY A 162 15.62 19.84 -3.98
C GLY A 162 14.17 19.39 -3.85
N TRP A 163 13.80 18.28 -4.47
CA TRP A 163 12.51 17.66 -4.27
C TRP A 163 12.52 16.68 -3.09
N MET A 164 11.42 16.63 -2.38
CA MET A 164 11.11 15.58 -1.41
C MET A 164 9.80 14.95 -1.82
N LEU A 165 9.82 13.67 -2.11
CA LEU A 165 8.62 12.87 -2.32
C LEU A 165 8.34 12.04 -1.07
N LEU A 166 7.10 12.09 -0.58
CA LEU A 166 6.53 11.11 0.33
C LEU A 166 5.28 10.55 -0.33
N ASN A 167 5.20 9.25 -0.39
CA ASN A 167 4.09 8.58 -1.01
C ASN A 167 3.58 7.45 -0.11
N THR A 168 2.27 7.45 0.12
CA THR A 168 1.50 6.30 0.57
C THR A 168 0.49 5.97 -0.52
N ARG A 169 -0.16 4.82 -0.46
CA ARG A 169 -1.09 4.38 -1.50
C ARG A 169 -2.13 5.45 -1.87
N ASP A 170 -2.66 6.16 -0.88
CA ASP A 170 -3.72 7.15 -1.01
C ASP A 170 -3.23 8.61 -0.96
N THR A 171 -1.92 8.82 -0.86
CA THR A 171 -1.36 10.17 -0.69
C THR A 171 -0.04 10.32 -1.42
N ILE A 172 -0.01 11.15 -2.43
CA ILE A 172 1.23 11.67 -3.01
C ILE A 172 1.54 13.04 -2.41
N TRP A 173 2.77 13.24 -2.01
CA TRP A 173 3.22 14.46 -1.35
C TRP A 173 4.58 14.88 -1.86
N LEU A 174 4.60 15.95 -2.64
CA LEU A 174 5.80 16.53 -3.20
C LEU A 174 6.06 17.88 -2.53
N ARG A 175 7.28 18.11 -2.06
CA ARG A 175 7.74 19.39 -1.56
C ARG A 175 8.98 19.85 -2.31
N LEU A 176 9.00 21.11 -2.71
CA LEU A 176 10.17 21.75 -3.31
C LEU A 176 10.83 22.68 -2.29
N HIS A 177 12.16 22.54 -2.15
CA HIS A 177 12.95 23.35 -1.26
C HIS A 177 13.23 24.73 -1.88
N LYS A 178 13.09 25.82 -1.09
CA LYS A 178 13.31 27.22 -1.52
C LYS A 178 14.63 27.45 -2.26
N LYS A 179 15.72 26.84 -1.79
CA LYS A 179 17.05 26.99 -2.36
C LYS A 179 17.12 26.57 -3.83
N TYR A 180 16.25 25.65 -4.26
CA TYR A 180 16.29 25.04 -5.57
C TYR A 180 15.16 25.50 -6.49
N ALA A 181 14.13 26.15 -5.97
CA ALA A 181 12.93 26.51 -6.72
C ALA A 181 13.18 27.30 -8.01
N HIS A 182 14.21 28.17 -8.00
CA HIS A 182 14.59 29.01 -9.13
C HIS A 182 15.12 28.21 -10.35
N LYS A 183 15.56 26.97 -10.13
CA LYS A 183 16.07 26.07 -11.17
C LYS A 183 14.97 25.19 -11.79
N HIS A 184 13.83 25.04 -11.12
CA HIS A 184 12.81 24.06 -11.48
C HIS A 184 11.68 24.64 -12.31
N HIS A 185 11.25 23.84 -13.28
CA HIS A 185 10.02 23.98 -14.05
C HIS A 185 9.35 22.60 -14.14
N PHE A 186 8.02 22.57 -14.15
CA PHE A 186 7.31 21.28 -14.26
C PHE A 186 7.66 20.49 -15.53
N LYS A 187 7.90 21.20 -16.64
CA LYS A 187 8.37 20.56 -17.87
C LYS A 187 9.63 19.71 -17.66
N HIS A 188 10.60 20.24 -16.90
CA HIS A 188 11.85 19.53 -16.62
C HIS A 188 11.60 18.26 -15.82
N LEU A 189 10.67 18.32 -14.85
CA LEU A 189 10.28 17.16 -14.09
C LEU A 189 9.69 16.05 -14.99
N GLY A 190 8.74 16.40 -15.85
CA GLY A 190 8.13 15.45 -16.79
C GLY A 190 9.15 14.87 -17.79
N GLN A 191 9.97 15.73 -18.39
CA GLN A 191 10.99 15.33 -19.35
C GLN A 191 12.03 14.39 -18.72
N ALA A 192 12.48 14.71 -17.50
CA ALA A 192 13.44 13.86 -16.78
C ALA A 192 12.85 12.48 -16.47
N MET A 193 11.58 12.39 -16.04
CA MET A 193 10.93 11.10 -15.77
C MET A 193 10.87 10.23 -17.03
N ILE A 194 10.43 10.80 -18.16
CA ILE A 194 10.34 10.10 -19.43
C ILE A 194 11.73 9.60 -19.87
N ASN A 195 12.73 10.47 -19.83
CA ASN A 195 14.06 10.15 -20.37
C ASN A 195 14.83 9.17 -19.50
N LEU A 196 14.79 9.34 -18.17
CA LEU A 196 15.38 8.38 -17.24
C LEU A 196 14.77 6.99 -17.41
N CYS A 197 13.47 6.91 -17.62
CA CYS A 197 12.79 5.65 -17.86
C CYS A 197 13.27 5.00 -19.16
N LYS A 198 13.38 5.76 -20.26
CA LYS A 198 13.88 5.24 -21.54
C LYS A 198 15.33 4.78 -21.48
N ILE A 199 16.19 5.53 -20.79
CA ILE A 199 17.61 5.16 -20.59
C ILE A 199 17.71 3.85 -19.83
N GLN A 200 16.93 3.70 -18.77
CA GLN A 200 16.99 2.52 -17.89
C GLN A 200 16.29 1.31 -18.51
N PHE A 201 15.22 1.53 -19.27
CA PHE A 201 14.41 0.46 -19.87
C PHE A 201 14.33 0.60 -21.39
N PRO A 202 15.27 0.00 -22.14
CA PRO A 202 15.26 0.05 -23.60
C PRO A 202 14.00 -0.49 -24.27
N LEU A 203 13.15 -1.23 -23.53
CA LEU A 203 11.84 -1.66 -24.00
C LEU A 203 10.84 -0.51 -24.12
N VAL A 204 11.08 0.62 -23.46
CA VAL A 204 10.25 1.82 -23.58
C VAL A 204 10.65 2.59 -24.83
N GLU A 205 9.86 2.46 -25.89
CA GLU A 205 10.09 3.10 -27.18
C GLU A 205 9.53 4.54 -27.21
N LYS A 206 8.34 4.74 -26.62
CA LYS A 206 7.65 6.03 -26.56
C LYS A 206 7.12 6.30 -25.16
N ALA A 207 7.12 7.58 -24.79
CA ALA A 207 6.49 8.03 -23.55
C ALA A 207 6.00 9.47 -23.69
N ASP A 208 4.86 9.77 -23.07
CA ASP A 208 4.35 11.13 -22.87
C ASP A 208 3.82 11.33 -21.45
N ALA A 209 3.63 12.57 -21.04
CA ALA A 209 3.16 12.90 -19.71
C ALA A 209 2.27 14.13 -19.68
N LYS A 210 1.27 14.10 -18.78
CA LYS A 210 0.50 15.28 -18.36
C LYS A 210 0.71 15.54 -16.87
N ILE A 211 1.01 16.80 -16.56
CA ILE A 211 1.17 17.29 -15.18
C ILE A 211 0.04 18.28 -14.92
N LEU A 212 -0.76 17.99 -13.91
CA LEU A 212 -1.90 18.81 -13.51
C LEU A 212 -1.61 19.48 -12.18
N ILE A 213 -1.63 20.82 -12.19
CA ILE A 213 -1.63 21.60 -10.95
C ILE A 213 -3.04 22.17 -10.82
N ALA A 214 -3.83 21.54 -9.96
CA ALA A 214 -5.24 21.84 -9.88
C ALA A 214 -5.48 23.18 -9.16
N ARG A 215 -5.91 24.16 -9.90
CA ARG A 215 -6.50 25.40 -9.39
C ARG A 215 -8.02 25.36 -9.53
N GLU A 216 -8.73 26.02 -8.65
CA GLU A 216 -10.20 26.04 -8.68
C GLU A 216 -10.78 26.62 -9.98
N ASP A 217 -10.09 27.60 -10.57
CA ASP A 217 -10.46 28.21 -11.87
C ASP A 217 -10.29 27.29 -13.09
N LEU A 218 -9.60 26.16 -12.93
CA LEU A 218 -9.40 25.13 -13.97
C LEU A 218 -10.20 23.85 -13.72
N GLY A 219 -11.26 23.90 -12.92
CA GLY A 219 -12.05 22.74 -12.51
C GLY A 219 -11.43 21.91 -11.39
N GLY A 220 -10.27 22.28 -10.93
CA GLY A 220 -9.53 21.96 -9.71
C GLY A 220 -9.71 20.57 -9.12
N ALA A 221 -10.09 20.52 -7.86
CA ALA A 221 -10.22 19.30 -7.07
C ALA A 221 -11.29 18.33 -7.62
N ALA A 222 -12.33 18.82 -8.28
CA ALA A 222 -13.40 17.95 -8.83
C ALA A 222 -12.88 17.11 -10.00
N ARG A 223 -12.06 17.70 -10.88
CA ARG A 223 -11.51 16.99 -12.05
C ARG A 223 -10.45 15.95 -11.63
N THR A 224 -9.54 16.32 -10.73
CA THR A 224 -8.59 15.37 -10.18
C THR A 224 -9.28 14.24 -9.44
N LYS A 225 -10.35 14.52 -8.70
CA LYS A 225 -11.15 13.48 -8.05
C LYS A 225 -11.77 12.52 -9.07
N GLU A 226 -12.32 13.02 -10.15
CA GLU A 226 -12.86 12.17 -11.23
C GLU A 226 -11.78 11.23 -11.80
N LEU A 227 -10.56 11.73 -12.03
CA LEU A 227 -9.44 10.90 -12.48
C LEU A 227 -9.03 9.85 -11.45
N ILE A 228 -9.03 10.20 -10.17
CA ILE A 228 -8.76 9.24 -9.10
C ILE A 228 -9.80 8.13 -9.11
N ASP A 229 -11.08 8.48 -9.13
CA ASP A 229 -12.19 7.51 -9.06
C ASP A 229 -12.25 6.60 -10.29
N LYS A 230 -12.04 7.16 -11.50
CA LYS A 230 -12.20 6.42 -12.76
C LYS A 230 -10.92 5.73 -13.28
N VAL A 231 -9.75 6.18 -12.85
CA VAL A 231 -8.47 5.70 -13.37
C VAL A 231 -7.60 5.10 -12.27
N CYS A 232 -7.29 5.89 -11.23
CA CYS A 232 -6.29 5.47 -10.25
C CYS A 232 -6.78 4.32 -9.37
N ILE A 233 -8.02 4.40 -8.86
CA ILE A 233 -8.60 3.36 -8.00
C ILE A 233 -8.74 2.02 -8.75
N PRO A 234 -9.38 1.95 -9.93
CA PRO A 234 -9.47 0.70 -10.68
C PRO A 234 -8.10 0.09 -11.03
N TYR A 235 -7.12 0.95 -11.33
CA TYR A 235 -5.76 0.51 -11.57
C TYR A 235 -5.12 -0.10 -10.32
N CYS A 236 -5.20 0.57 -9.19
CA CYS A 236 -4.67 0.05 -7.92
C CYS A 236 -5.31 -1.29 -7.54
N GLU A 237 -6.60 -1.44 -7.75
CA GLU A 237 -7.31 -2.70 -7.49
C GLU A 237 -6.83 -3.84 -8.39
N ARG A 238 -6.60 -3.57 -9.67
CA ARG A 238 -6.03 -4.55 -10.61
C ARG A 238 -4.62 -4.99 -10.20
N VAL A 239 -3.77 -4.06 -9.78
CA VAL A 239 -2.43 -4.38 -9.24
C VAL A 239 -2.54 -5.23 -7.97
N ASP A 240 -3.49 -4.93 -7.09
CA ASP A 240 -3.75 -5.70 -5.89
C ASP A 240 -4.26 -7.11 -6.19
N GLU A 241 -5.15 -7.26 -7.17
CA GLU A 241 -5.65 -8.56 -7.62
C GLU A 241 -4.52 -9.42 -8.17
N ARG A 242 -3.64 -8.84 -8.99
CA ARG A 242 -2.46 -9.52 -9.50
C ARG A 242 -1.52 -9.95 -8.38
N ALA A 243 -1.27 -9.08 -7.42
CA ALA A 243 -0.42 -9.41 -6.27
C ALA A 243 -1.02 -10.54 -5.41
N ARG A 244 -2.35 -10.64 -5.32
CA ARG A 244 -3.06 -11.70 -4.59
C ARG A 244 -3.06 -13.07 -5.28
N THR A 245 -2.61 -13.17 -6.53
CA THR A 245 -2.42 -14.48 -7.18
C THR A 245 -1.31 -15.30 -6.53
N PHE A 246 -0.37 -14.65 -5.85
CA PHE A 246 0.72 -15.28 -5.10
C PHE A 246 0.33 -15.48 -3.64
N THR A 247 0.83 -16.58 -3.05
CA THR A 247 0.77 -16.85 -1.62
C THR A 247 2.19 -17.01 -1.07
N ASP A 248 2.35 -16.96 0.24
CA ASP A 248 3.67 -17.18 0.85
C ASP A 248 4.24 -18.57 0.55
N GLU A 249 3.35 -19.55 0.33
CA GLU A 249 3.69 -20.92 0.01
C GLU A 249 4.18 -21.10 -1.45
N ASP A 250 3.96 -20.08 -2.31
CA ASP A 250 4.39 -20.10 -3.70
C ASP A 250 5.81 -19.56 -3.90
N VAL A 251 6.42 -19.01 -2.81
CA VAL A 251 7.72 -18.33 -2.88
C VAL A 251 8.68 -18.87 -1.82
N ASP A 252 9.95 -18.81 -2.11
CA ASP A 252 11.06 -19.18 -1.21
C ASP A 252 11.77 -17.95 -0.61
N THR A 253 11.40 -16.75 -1.06
CA THR A 253 12.03 -15.50 -0.69
C THR A 253 10.97 -14.44 -0.40
N PHE A 254 11.08 -13.79 0.77
CA PHE A 254 10.40 -12.54 1.06
C PHE A 254 11.34 -11.36 0.82
N TYR A 255 10.82 -10.15 0.98
CA TYR A 255 11.65 -8.94 0.86
C TYR A 255 11.54 -8.12 2.13
N GLY A 256 12.64 -7.44 2.47
CA GLY A 256 12.67 -6.46 3.55
C GLY A 256 12.75 -5.05 2.99
N CYS A 257 12.23 -4.07 3.74
CA CYS A 257 12.34 -2.65 3.40
C CYS A 257 12.77 -1.85 4.63
N THR A 258 13.81 -1.04 4.47
CA THR A 258 14.37 -0.17 5.53
C THR A 258 14.29 1.32 5.19
N ILE A 259 13.59 1.71 4.14
CA ILE A 259 13.47 3.10 3.68
C ILE A 259 13.01 4.06 4.78
N CYS A 260 12.19 3.59 5.71
CA CYS A 260 11.66 4.38 6.81
C CYS A 260 12.59 4.51 8.03
N GLN A 261 13.79 3.93 8.02
CA GLN A 261 14.73 3.98 9.16
C GLN A 261 15.22 5.39 9.49
N THR A 262 15.08 6.35 8.59
CA THR A 262 15.33 7.77 8.90
C THR A 262 14.41 8.30 9.99
N PHE A 263 13.19 7.80 10.07
CA PHE A 263 12.18 8.23 11.04
C PHE A 263 12.08 7.27 12.21
N ALA A 264 12.39 6.00 11.96
CA ALA A 264 12.24 4.88 12.87
C ALA A 264 13.45 3.95 12.73
N PRO A 265 14.60 4.26 13.38
CA PRO A 265 15.90 3.65 13.09
C PRO A 265 15.97 2.12 13.20
N SER A 266 15.11 1.51 14.02
CA SER A 266 15.04 0.05 14.17
C SER A 266 13.91 -0.60 13.37
N HIS A 267 13.18 0.19 12.57
CA HIS A 267 12.06 -0.34 11.78
C HIS A 267 12.55 -1.18 10.59
N VAL A 268 12.02 -2.38 10.48
CA VAL A 268 12.21 -3.25 9.32
C VAL A 268 10.84 -3.73 8.86
N CYS A 269 10.48 -3.40 7.63
CA CYS A 269 9.22 -3.85 7.04
C CYS A 269 9.47 -5.15 6.28
N VAL A 270 8.77 -6.22 6.62
CA VAL A 270 8.79 -7.48 5.86
C VAL A 270 7.63 -7.47 4.87
N VAL A 271 7.93 -7.73 3.61
CA VAL A 271 6.98 -7.75 2.49
C VAL A 271 6.89 -9.18 1.97
N ALA A 272 5.75 -9.78 2.13
CA ALA A 272 5.43 -11.13 1.65
C ALA A 272 4.18 -11.10 0.76
N PRO A 273 3.90 -12.13 -0.05
CA PRO A 273 2.70 -12.19 -0.85
C PRO A 273 1.42 -11.95 -0.05
N ASP A 274 1.25 -12.64 1.08
CA ASP A 274 0.09 -12.50 1.96
C ASP A 274 0.21 -11.34 2.97
N ARG A 275 1.35 -10.61 2.99
CA ARG A 275 1.60 -9.51 3.91
C ARG A 275 2.23 -8.31 3.23
N PRO A 276 1.40 -7.37 2.74
CA PRO A 276 1.89 -6.13 2.15
C PRO A 276 2.54 -5.22 3.19
N PRO A 277 3.42 -4.28 2.78
CA PRO A 277 3.98 -3.27 3.66
C PRO A 277 2.91 -2.31 4.18
N TYR A 278 3.18 -1.64 5.29
CA TYR A 278 2.23 -0.75 5.96
C TYR A 278 1.85 0.51 5.17
N CYS A 279 2.74 0.98 4.31
CA CYS A 279 2.46 2.13 3.44
C CYS A 279 1.52 1.81 2.26
N GLY A 280 1.29 0.53 1.98
CA GLY A 280 0.45 0.09 0.86
C GLY A 280 1.01 0.40 -0.54
N ILE A 281 2.22 0.97 -0.65
CA ILE A 281 2.77 1.44 -1.94
C ILE A 281 3.27 0.29 -2.80
N ILE A 282 3.99 -0.66 -2.20
CA ILE A 282 4.59 -1.79 -2.91
C ILE A 282 3.86 -3.09 -2.59
N THR A 283 3.88 -4.01 -3.55
CA THR A 283 3.51 -5.40 -3.37
C THR A 283 4.77 -6.24 -3.18
N TRP A 284 4.63 -7.55 -2.95
CA TRP A 284 5.77 -8.46 -3.00
C TRP A 284 6.46 -8.43 -4.38
N ILE A 285 5.67 -8.36 -5.47
CA ILE A 285 6.19 -8.21 -6.84
C ILE A 285 7.00 -6.92 -6.97
N GLY A 286 6.46 -5.79 -6.50
CA GLY A 286 7.15 -4.50 -6.53
C GLY A 286 8.43 -4.50 -5.70
N ALA A 287 8.46 -5.18 -4.55
CA ALA A 287 9.65 -5.34 -3.72
C ALA A 287 10.72 -6.19 -4.42
N LYS A 288 10.31 -7.30 -5.07
CA LYS A 288 11.20 -8.13 -5.89
C LYS A 288 11.89 -7.31 -6.97
N VAL A 289 11.11 -6.56 -7.75
CA VAL A 289 11.61 -5.71 -8.82
C VAL A 289 12.61 -4.67 -8.30
N MET A 290 12.30 -4.01 -7.18
CA MET A 290 13.21 -3.03 -6.57
C MET A 290 14.53 -3.66 -6.12
N CYS A 291 14.49 -4.87 -5.56
CA CYS A 291 15.68 -5.60 -5.18
C CYS A 291 16.51 -6.03 -6.40
N ASP A 292 15.87 -6.50 -7.47
CA ASP A 292 16.51 -6.85 -8.74
C ASP A 292 17.22 -5.62 -9.37
N MET A 293 16.64 -4.41 -9.22
CA MET A 293 17.22 -3.16 -9.74
C MET A 293 18.40 -2.66 -8.93
N ASP A 294 18.28 -2.72 -7.60
CA ASP A 294 19.29 -2.26 -6.66
C ASP A 294 19.45 -3.28 -5.50
N PRO A 295 20.28 -4.33 -5.71
CA PRO A 295 20.48 -5.37 -4.70
C PRO A 295 21.13 -4.87 -3.40
N TYR A 296 21.72 -3.68 -3.42
CA TYR A 296 22.35 -3.04 -2.25
C TYR A 296 21.52 -1.90 -1.67
N GLY A 297 20.29 -1.70 -2.19
CA GLY A 297 19.38 -0.66 -1.79
C GLY A 297 18.64 -0.94 -0.46
N TYR A 298 17.57 -0.18 -0.26
CA TYR A 298 16.75 -0.30 0.96
C TYR A 298 15.83 -1.52 0.97
N ILE A 299 15.57 -2.10 -0.21
CA ILE A 299 14.81 -3.34 -0.36
C ILE A 299 15.82 -4.45 -0.56
N PHE A 300 15.71 -5.50 0.21
CA PHE A 300 16.66 -6.61 0.25
C PHE A 300 15.91 -7.94 0.37
N GLU A 301 16.55 -9.02 -0.07
CA GLU A 301 16.03 -10.38 0.02
C GLU A 301 16.04 -10.90 1.46
N ILE A 302 15.00 -11.64 1.79
CA ILE A 302 14.86 -12.42 3.02
C ILE A 302 14.60 -13.87 2.62
N PRO A 303 15.62 -14.75 2.59
CA PRO A 303 15.41 -16.19 2.46
C PRO A 303 14.54 -16.69 3.61
N LEU A 304 13.58 -17.56 3.35
CA LEU A 304 12.63 -17.99 4.37
C LEU A 304 13.28 -18.91 5.41
N ASP A 305 14.20 -19.75 4.98
CA ASP A 305 14.81 -20.80 5.77
C ASP A 305 13.75 -21.69 6.48
N GLU A 306 14.01 -22.12 7.70
CA GLU A 306 13.09 -22.96 8.48
C GLU A 306 11.82 -22.21 8.86
N CYS A 307 10.68 -22.83 8.62
CA CYS A 307 9.38 -22.34 9.09
C CYS A 307 9.20 -22.74 10.57
N VAL A 308 9.36 -21.78 11.48
CA VAL A 308 9.26 -21.98 12.94
C VAL A 308 7.81 -22.16 13.40
N ASP A 309 6.90 -21.32 12.89
CA ASP A 309 5.46 -21.44 13.14
C ASP A 309 4.68 -21.11 11.86
N PRO A 310 4.21 -22.12 11.13
CA PRO A 310 3.46 -21.91 9.88
C PRO A 310 2.12 -21.19 10.09
N TRP A 311 1.55 -21.29 11.31
CA TRP A 311 0.31 -20.63 11.64
C TRP A 311 0.48 -19.13 11.89
N GLY A 312 1.49 -18.78 12.65
CA GLY A 312 1.86 -17.39 12.93
C GLY A 312 2.61 -16.72 11.79
N GLY A 313 3.17 -17.49 10.86
CA GLY A 313 4.06 -16.97 9.83
C GLY A 313 5.39 -16.53 10.44
N GLU A 314 5.97 -17.36 11.30
CA GLU A 314 7.30 -17.14 11.88
C GLU A 314 8.34 -17.98 11.12
N TYR A 315 9.35 -17.33 10.55
CA TYR A 315 10.41 -17.94 9.76
C TYR A 315 11.77 -17.56 10.32
N ALA A 316 12.70 -18.51 10.35
CA ALA A 316 14.05 -18.30 10.88
C ALA A 316 14.80 -17.21 10.08
N GLY A 317 14.74 -17.24 8.76
CA GLY A 317 15.38 -16.22 7.92
C GLY A 317 14.78 -14.82 8.08
N VAL A 318 13.46 -14.73 8.32
CA VAL A 318 12.82 -13.43 8.64
C VAL A 318 13.36 -12.91 9.98
N ASN A 319 13.42 -13.75 10.99
CA ASN A 319 13.91 -13.37 12.31
C ASN A 319 15.38 -12.92 12.26
N GLU A 320 16.23 -13.64 11.52
CA GLU A 320 17.65 -13.29 11.34
C GLU A 320 17.80 -11.94 10.63
N LYS A 321 17.11 -11.73 9.49
CA LYS A 321 17.21 -10.48 8.73
C LYS A 321 16.62 -9.29 9.46
N VAL A 322 15.51 -9.46 10.16
CA VAL A 322 14.95 -8.41 11.01
C VAL A 322 15.94 -8.08 12.14
N HIS A 323 16.57 -9.06 12.77
CA HIS A 323 17.58 -8.81 13.80
C HIS A 323 18.78 -8.03 13.22
N GLU A 324 19.32 -8.47 12.10
CA GLU A 324 20.41 -7.78 11.39
C GLU A 324 20.06 -6.31 11.10
N LYS A 325 18.93 -6.09 10.41
CA LYS A 325 18.53 -4.78 9.86
C LYS A 325 17.89 -3.83 10.86
N SER A 326 17.47 -4.31 12.03
CA SER A 326 16.94 -3.49 13.13
C SER A 326 18.02 -3.00 14.11
N ASN A 327 19.29 -2.99 13.73
CA ASN A 327 20.41 -2.70 14.61
C ASN A 327 20.44 -3.67 15.84
N ARG A 328 20.11 -4.94 15.61
CA ARG A 328 20.03 -6.01 16.61
C ARG A 328 19.01 -5.77 17.72
N THR A 329 18.01 -4.92 17.45
CA THR A 329 16.99 -4.57 18.45
C THR A 329 15.94 -5.67 18.58
N TYR A 330 15.44 -6.21 17.45
CA TYR A 330 14.36 -7.19 17.43
C TYR A 330 14.88 -8.55 16.99
N LYS A 331 14.41 -9.59 17.67
CA LYS A 331 14.85 -10.97 17.43
C LYS A 331 13.80 -11.83 16.73
N ARG A 332 12.53 -11.44 16.84
CA ARG A 332 11.40 -12.24 16.37
C ARG A 332 10.33 -11.36 15.73
N VAL A 333 9.74 -11.88 14.67
CA VAL A 333 8.54 -11.33 14.03
C VAL A 333 7.59 -12.46 13.71
N VAL A 334 6.36 -12.38 14.24
CA VAL A 334 5.24 -13.25 13.88
C VAL A 334 4.37 -12.48 12.88
N MET A 335 4.50 -12.82 11.61
CA MET A 335 3.98 -12.01 10.51
C MET A 335 2.46 -11.83 10.52
N TYR A 336 1.73 -12.82 11.00
CA TYR A 336 0.27 -12.83 11.03
C TYR A 336 -0.30 -12.64 12.43
N SER A 337 0.42 -11.95 13.30
CA SER A 337 -0.04 -11.51 14.61
C SER A 337 0.11 -10.00 14.77
N SER A 338 -0.88 -9.37 15.39
CA SER A 338 -0.80 -8.03 15.95
C SER A 338 -0.53 -8.06 17.46
N ILE A 339 -0.69 -9.22 18.09
CA ILE A 339 -0.58 -9.43 19.54
C ILE A 339 0.82 -9.91 19.91
N THR A 340 1.31 -10.99 19.29
CA THR A 340 2.60 -11.60 19.64
C THR A 340 3.68 -11.26 18.63
N TYR A 341 4.71 -10.55 19.05
CA TYR A 341 5.85 -10.14 18.21
C TYR A 341 5.44 -9.55 16.85
N PRO A 342 4.54 -8.55 16.84
CA PRO A 342 4.15 -7.92 15.59
C PRO A 342 5.36 -7.24 14.94
N GLN A 343 5.28 -7.01 13.65
CA GLN A 343 6.26 -6.19 12.98
C GLN A 343 6.25 -4.77 13.54
N THR A 344 7.43 -4.14 13.62
CA THR A 344 7.58 -2.72 14.00
C THR A 344 6.89 -1.76 13.03
N ASN A 345 6.68 -0.52 13.45
CA ASN A 345 5.95 0.47 12.66
C ASN A 345 6.73 1.78 12.53
N CYS A 346 6.77 2.35 11.32
CA CYS A 346 7.39 3.66 11.08
C CYS A 346 6.47 4.84 11.38
N GLY A 347 5.19 4.75 11.06
CA GLY A 347 4.20 5.83 11.11
C GLY A 347 3.47 6.09 9.78
N CYS A 348 3.89 5.45 8.69
CA CYS A 348 3.32 5.61 7.35
C CYS A 348 2.13 4.67 7.07
N PHE A 349 1.59 4.00 8.07
CA PHE A 349 0.48 3.07 7.91
C PHE A 349 -0.86 3.77 7.62
N GLU A 350 -1.73 3.05 6.93
CA GLU A 350 -3.03 3.55 6.47
C GLU A 350 -4.15 3.30 7.48
N ALA A 351 -4.00 2.23 8.28
CA ALA A 351 -4.93 1.86 9.34
C ALA A 351 -4.16 1.26 10.53
N ALA A 352 -4.81 1.13 11.66
CA ALA A 352 -4.25 0.56 12.87
C ALA A 352 -5.13 -0.57 13.42
N ILE A 353 -4.48 -1.62 13.91
CA ILE A 353 -5.07 -2.65 14.76
C ILE A 353 -4.72 -2.31 16.20
N PHE A 354 -5.68 -2.45 17.10
CA PHE A 354 -5.46 -2.25 18.53
C PHE A 354 -6.23 -3.28 19.33
N TYR A 355 -5.60 -3.78 20.40
CA TYR A 355 -6.20 -4.73 21.31
C TYR A 355 -7.10 -4.01 22.31
N ILE A 356 -8.28 -4.56 22.56
CA ILE A 356 -9.27 -4.05 23.51
C ILE A 356 -9.38 -5.04 24.66
N PRO A 357 -8.70 -4.79 25.81
CA PRO A 357 -8.66 -5.74 26.93
C PRO A 357 -10.04 -6.05 27.50
N GLU A 358 -10.93 -5.07 27.54
CA GLU A 358 -12.26 -5.17 28.13
C GLU A 358 -13.17 -6.20 27.45
N VAL A 359 -12.79 -6.65 26.26
CA VAL A 359 -13.53 -7.64 25.47
C VAL A 359 -12.63 -8.74 24.90
N ASP A 360 -11.36 -8.73 25.24
CA ASP A 360 -10.34 -9.64 24.69
C ASP A 360 -10.37 -9.73 23.14
N GLY A 361 -10.60 -8.59 22.48
CA GLY A 361 -10.82 -8.47 21.05
C GLY A 361 -9.87 -7.47 20.37
N LEU A 362 -9.96 -7.39 19.04
CA LEU A 362 -9.21 -6.46 18.23
C LEU A 362 -10.12 -5.40 17.63
N GLY A 363 -9.73 -4.14 17.72
CA GLY A 363 -10.33 -3.04 16.97
C GLY A 363 -9.50 -2.69 15.75
N LEU A 364 -10.16 -2.21 14.71
CA LEU A 364 -9.56 -1.65 13.51
C LEU A 364 -9.97 -0.19 13.38
N VAL A 365 -9.06 0.69 12.98
CA VAL A 365 -9.39 2.08 12.66
C VAL A 365 -8.50 2.58 11.53
N ASP A 366 -9.08 3.23 10.55
CA ASP A 366 -8.33 3.84 9.47
C ASP A 366 -8.04 5.33 9.74
N ARG A 367 -7.06 5.89 9.02
CA ARG A 367 -6.62 7.28 9.20
C ARG A 367 -7.65 8.34 8.79
N ARG A 368 -8.73 7.96 8.09
CA ARG A 368 -9.80 8.87 7.67
C ARG A 368 -10.83 9.07 8.77
N TYR A 369 -10.92 8.12 9.71
CA TYR A 369 -11.86 8.22 10.82
C TYR A 369 -11.43 9.30 11.81
N SER A 370 -12.29 10.29 12.01
CA SER A 370 -12.04 11.43 12.89
C SER A 370 -12.59 11.26 14.31
N GLY A 371 -13.40 10.22 14.55
CA GLY A 371 -14.01 9.93 15.84
C GLY A 371 -13.07 9.24 16.82
N GLU A 372 -13.62 8.86 17.96
CA GLU A 372 -12.92 8.07 18.97
C GLU A 372 -13.29 6.59 18.87
N THR A 373 -12.29 5.74 19.10
CA THR A 373 -12.46 4.29 19.22
C THR A 373 -13.11 3.94 20.57
N PRO A 374 -13.55 2.67 20.81
CA PRO A 374 -14.03 2.24 22.12
C PRO A 374 -13.05 2.47 23.28
N LEU A 375 -11.75 2.59 23.00
CA LEU A 375 -10.72 2.95 23.99
C LEU A 375 -10.61 4.46 24.25
N LYS A 376 -11.52 5.30 23.74
CA LYS A 376 -11.46 6.76 23.81
C LYS A 376 -10.18 7.36 23.23
N MET A 377 -9.69 6.74 22.18
CA MET A 377 -8.52 7.18 21.42
C MET A 377 -8.92 7.52 20.00
N THR A 378 -8.41 8.65 19.50
CA THR A 378 -8.46 8.95 18.06
C THR A 378 -7.39 8.16 17.30
N PHE A 379 -7.52 8.03 15.98
CA PHE A 379 -6.47 7.46 15.14
C PHE A 379 -5.11 8.11 15.39
N SER A 380 -5.05 9.43 15.53
CA SER A 380 -3.79 10.15 15.77
C SER A 380 -3.11 9.78 17.10
N LYS A 381 -3.89 9.54 18.16
CA LYS A 381 -3.35 9.07 19.45
C LYS A 381 -2.81 7.65 19.32
N LEU A 382 -3.55 6.75 18.66
CA LEU A 382 -3.08 5.37 18.40
C LEU A 382 -1.82 5.39 17.52
N ALA A 383 -1.80 6.20 16.47
CA ALA A 383 -0.64 6.35 15.61
C ALA A 383 0.61 6.81 16.38
N GLY A 384 0.45 7.71 17.36
CA GLY A 384 1.52 8.13 18.25
C GLY A 384 2.07 7.01 19.12
N LEU A 385 1.23 6.07 19.58
CA LEU A 385 1.66 4.90 20.35
C LEU A 385 2.36 3.86 19.49
N ILE A 386 1.91 3.69 18.23
CA ILE A 386 2.36 2.63 17.33
C ILE A 386 3.67 3.00 16.62
N SER A 387 3.87 4.28 16.30
CA SER A 387 4.97 4.77 15.48
C SER A 387 6.33 4.73 16.19
N GLY A 388 7.40 5.01 15.43
CA GLY A 388 8.74 5.20 15.99
C GLY A 388 9.64 3.96 15.96
N GLY A 389 9.23 2.92 15.27
CA GLY A 389 10.05 1.71 15.07
C GLY A 389 10.01 0.74 16.24
N GLN A 390 9.07 0.89 17.15
CA GLN A 390 8.89 -0.02 18.29
C GLN A 390 8.10 -1.27 17.89
N GLN A 391 8.38 -2.39 18.55
CA GLN A 391 7.57 -3.59 18.53
C GLN A 391 6.53 -3.50 19.65
N ASN A 392 5.30 -3.16 19.26
CA ASN A 392 4.21 -2.92 20.21
C ASN A 392 3.21 -4.08 20.18
N HIS A 393 3.25 -4.93 21.19
CA HIS A 393 2.33 -6.04 21.33
C HIS A 393 0.89 -5.53 21.49
N GLY A 394 -0.03 -6.08 20.70
CA GLY A 394 -1.44 -5.65 20.69
C GLY A 394 -1.72 -4.37 19.90
N TYR A 395 -0.71 -3.72 19.30
CA TYR A 395 -0.87 -2.49 18.52
C TYR A 395 -0.02 -2.56 17.25
N CYS A 396 -0.64 -2.51 16.10
CA CYS A 396 0.05 -2.65 14.82
C CYS A 396 -0.54 -1.72 13.77
N GLY A 397 0.31 -0.98 13.06
CA GLY A 397 -0.08 -0.29 11.83
C GLY A 397 -0.24 -1.29 10.68
N ILE A 398 -1.14 -1.02 9.76
CA ILE A 398 -1.40 -1.86 8.59
C ILE A 398 -1.72 -0.99 7.36
N SER A 399 -1.60 -1.58 6.18
CA SER A 399 -2.15 -1.01 4.95
C SER A 399 -3.63 -1.40 4.77
N PHE A 400 -4.34 -0.70 3.88
CA PHE A 400 -5.69 -1.10 3.46
C PHE A 400 -5.73 -2.47 2.76
N ARG A 401 -4.58 -2.96 2.28
CA ARG A 401 -4.44 -4.30 1.70
C ARG A 401 -4.38 -5.39 2.74
N THR A 402 -3.85 -5.10 3.94
CA THR A 402 -3.60 -6.12 4.98
C THR A 402 -4.87 -6.87 5.39
N PRO A 403 -6.03 -6.24 5.63
CA PRO A 403 -7.26 -6.95 5.97
C PRO A 403 -7.84 -7.79 4.82
N ARG A 404 -7.41 -7.55 3.58
CA ARG A 404 -7.82 -8.31 2.40
C ARG A 404 -7.03 -9.62 2.24
N SER A 405 -6.00 -9.85 3.07
CA SER A 405 -5.20 -11.06 3.07
C SER A 405 -5.95 -12.24 3.69
N ARG A 406 -5.78 -13.43 3.10
CA ARG A 406 -6.27 -14.70 3.66
C ARG A 406 -5.67 -15.04 5.03
N LYS A 407 -4.50 -14.43 5.34
CA LYS A 407 -3.77 -14.65 6.59
C LYS A 407 -3.90 -13.46 7.57
N PHE A 408 -4.85 -12.55 7.31
CA PHE A 408 -5.08 -11.39 8.16
C PHE A 408 -5.22 -11.77 9.63
N VAL A 409 -4.30 -11.30 10.47
CA VAL A 409 -4.15 -11.59 11.92
C VAL A 409 -4.51 -13.03 12.32
N ARG A 410 -4.13 -13.98 11.45
CA ARG A 410 -4.50 -15.41 11.58
C ARG A 410 -4.05 -16.00 12.90
N ALA A 411 -2.86 -15.61 13.39
CA ALA A 411 -2.33 -16.07 14.66
C ALA A 411 -3.17 -15.62 15.86
N ASP A 412 -3.86 -14.49 15.73
CA ASP A 412 -4.67 -13.90 16.79
C ASP A 412 -6.15 -14.37 16.75
N GLY A 413 -6.55 -15.11 15.71
CA GLY A 413 -7.91 -15.59 15.50
C GLY A 413 -8.58 -15.02 14.23
N GLY A 414 -7.88 -14.19 13.47
CA GLY A 414 -8.39 -13.62 12.21
C GLY A 414 -9.57 -12.68 12.44
N TRP A 415 -10.48 -12.66 11.49
CA TRP A 415 -11.70 -11.85 11.56
C TRP A 415 -12.60 -12.17 12.76
N HIS A 416 -12.54 -13.40 13.28
CA HIS A 416 -13.28 -13.81 14.47
C HIS A 416 -12.78 -13.17 15.77
N ARG A 417 -11.62 -12.48 15.74
CA ARG A 417 -11.11 -11.68 16.86
C ARG A 417 -11.42 -10.19 16.71
N VAL A 418 -11.84 -9.75 15.49
CA VAL A 418 -12.16 -8.35 15.22
C VAL A 418 -13.56 -8.02 15.75
N VAL A 419 -13.65 -7.09 16.67
CA VAL A 419 -14.88 -6.77 17.40
C VAL A 419 -15.45 -5.39 17.06
N TRP A 420 -14.63 -4.50 16.51
CA TRP A 420 -15.04 -3.12 16.20
C TRP A 420 -14.25 -2.50 15.05
N MET A 421 -14.91 -1.70 14.24
CA MET A 421 -14.30 -0.80 13.26
C MET A 421 -15.29 0.29 12.83
N PRO A 422 -14.81 1.46 12.28
CA PRO A 422 -15.69 2.47 11.70
C PRO A 422 -16.58 1.91 10.59
N ALA A 423 -17.82 2.38 10.50
CA ALA A 423 -18.82 1.92 9.54
C ALA A 423 -18.33 2.06 8.07
N GLU A 424 -17.72 3.20 7.72
CA GLU A 424 -17.15 3.41 6.38
C GLU A 424 -16.03 2.40 6.07
N TYR A 425 -15.16 2.09 7.06
CA TYR A 425 -14.09 1.12 6.88
C TYR A 425 -14.64 -0.31 6.77
N LYS A 426 -15.68 -0.64 7.55
CA LYS A 426 -16.40 -1.90 7.45
C LYS A 426 -17.02 -2.10 6.08
N GLN A 427 -17.68 -1.07 5.54
CA GLN A 427 -18.25 -1.10 4.19
C GLN A 427 -17.17 -1.33 3.12
N MET A 428 -16.02 -0.67 3.22
CA MET A 428 -14.90 -0.84 2.29
C MET A 428 -14.32 -2.26 2.30
N LEU A 429 -14.44 -2.97 3.43
CA LEU A 429 -13.92 -4.33 3.60
C LEU A 429 -15.01 -5.42 3.54
N ALA A 430 -16.26 -5.07 3.22
CA ALA A 430 -17.40 -5.96 3.32
C ALA A 430 -17.22 -7.31 2.59
N GLU A 431 -16.60 -7.30 1.41
CA GLU A 431 -16.35 -8.54 0.64
C GLU A 431 -15.28 -9.47 1.24
N PHE A 432 -14.43 -8.94 2.15
CA PHE A 432 -13.32 -9.66 2.78
C PHE A 432 -13.66 -10.14 4.20
N ILE A 433 -14.71 -9.59 4.80
CA ILE A 433 -15.19 -10.00 6.11
C ILE A 433 -16.04 -11.26 5.93
N PRO A 434 -15.72 -12.38 6.64
CA PRO A 434 -16.55 -13.57 6.58
C PRO A 434 -17.99 -13.29 6.97
N SER A 435 -18.95 -13.88 6.25
CA SER A 435 -20.37 -13.61 6.43
C SER A 435 -20.92 -13.99 7.83
N ASP A 436 -20.29 -14.94 8.50
CA ASP A 436 -20.66 -15.39 9.85
C ASP A 436 -20.29 -14.39 10.95
N VAL A 437 -19.39 -13.44 10.68
CA VAL A 437 -18.98 -12.39 11.63
C VAL A 437 -19.28 -10.98 11.15
N HIS A 438 -19.63 -10.77 9.88
CA HIS A 438 -19.84 -9.44 9.31
C HIS A 438 -20.80 -8.59 10.17
N ASP A 439 -21.99 -9.09 10.48
CA ASP A 439 -23.00 -8.35 11.26
C ASP A 439 -22.74 -8.37 12.77
N LYS A 440 -21.72 -9.10 13.20
CA LYS A 440 -21.29 -9.18 14.60
C LYS A 440 -20.18 -8.20 14.95
N ILE A 441 -19.51 -7.59 13.98
CA ILE A 441 -18.51 -6.55 14.21
C ILE A 441 -19.22 -5.22 14.42
N ALA A 442 -19.03 -4.61 15.59
CA ALA A 442 -19.64 -3.33 15.95
C ALA A 442 -19.00 -2.15 15.20
N THR A 443 -19.75 -1.07 15.09
CA THR A 443 -19.31 0.22 14.55
C THR A 443 -19.51 1.33 15.59
N GLU A 444 -19.15 2.58 15.26
CA GLU A 444 -19.45 3.76 16.07
C GLU A 444 -20.95 4.01 16.26
N GLU A 445 -21.77 3.45 15.36
CA GLU A 445 -23.24 3.54 15.47
C GLU A 445 -23.80 2.57 16.51
N ASP A 446 -23.11 1.45 16.75
CA ASP A 446 -23.54 0.41 17.70
C ASP A 446 -23.07 0.66 19.12
N CYS A 447 -21.86 1.21 19.28
CA CYS A 447 -21.26 1.40 20.59
C CYS A 447 -20.24 2.55 20.62
N VAL A 448 -20.22 3.29 21.73
CA VAL A 448 -19.36 4.46 21.95
C VAL A 448 -18.18 4.21 22.91
N ASP A 449 -18.17 3.07 23.61
CA ASP A 449 -17.13 2.68 24.56
C ASP A 449 -17.02 1.17 24.73
N ALA A 450 -16.01 0.73 25.46
CA ALA A 450 -15.74 -0.69 25.68
C ALA A 450 -16.87 -1.41 26.46
N SER A 451 -17.59 -0.72 27.32
CA SER A 451 -18.71 -1.31 28.09
C SER A 451 -19.89 -1.60 27.18
N ALA A 452 -20.28 -0.63 26.35
CA ALA A 452 -21.33 -0.81 25.35
C ALA A 452 -20.94 -1.89 24.34
N LEU A 453 -19.66 -1.94 23.94
CA LEU A 453 -19.12 -2.97 23.07
C LEU A 453 -19.25 -4.36 23.67
N LYS A 454 -18.95 -4.55 24.98
CA LYS A 454 -19.09 -5.84 25.68
C LYS A 454 -20.54 -6.35 25.60
N GLU A 455 -21.51 -5.49 25.86
CA GLU A 455 -22.92 -5.86 25.79
C GLU A 455 -23.41 -6.15 24.35
N PHE A 456 -22.89 -5.38 23.38
CA PHE A 456 -23.18 -5.65 21.97
C PHE A 456 -22.69 -7.05 21.56
N LEU A 457 -21.43 -7.40 21.88
CA LEU A 457 -20.83 -8.69 21.52
C LEU A 457 -21.56 -9.90 22.10
N LYS A 458 -22.03 -9.79 23.35
CA LYS A 458 -22.91 -10.80 23.97
C LYS A 458 -24.22 -10.95 23.21
N ARG A 459 -24.88 -9.83 22.91
CA ARG A 459 -26.18 -9.81 22.23
C ARG A 459 -26.13 -10.46 20.84
N VAL A 460 -25.05 -10.25 20.07
CA VAL A 460 -24.90 -10.79 18.72
C VAL A 460 -24.22 -12.16 18.69
N ASP A 461 -23.89 -12.72 19.85
CA ASP A 461 -23.13 -13.96 19.98
C ASP A 461 -21.84 -13.93 19.12
N HIS A 462 -21.00 -12.92 19.38
CA HIS A 462 -19.74 -12.76 18.66
C HIS A 462 -18.75 -13.88 19.04
N PRO A 463 -17.99 -14.45 18.09
CA PRO A 463 -17.06 -15.56 18.37
C PRO A 463 -16.06 -15.27 19.51
N VAL A 464 -15.65 -14.03 19.73
CA VAL A 464 -14.74 -13.65 20.81
C VAL A 464 -15.28 -14.01 22.21
N VAL A 465 -16.60 -14.07 22.39
CA VAL A 465 -17.26 -14.44 23.67
C VAL A 465 -16.87 -15.85 24.10
N ALA A 466 -16.55 -16.75 23.15
CA ALA A 466 -16.05 -18.09 23.46
C ALA A 466 -14.66 -18.08 24.14
N LEU A 467 -13.93 -16.97 24.14
CA LEU A 467 -12.69 -16.82 24.89
C LEU A 467 -12.91 -16.37 26.34
N TRP A 468 -14.11 -15.90 26.67
CA TRP A 468 -14.45 -15.35 27.99
C TRP A 468 -14.76 -16.47 28.97
N ARG A 469 -14.55 -16.19 30.24
CA ARG A 469 -14.90 -17.12 31.32
C ARG A 469 -16.42 -17.28 31.35
N ASN A 470 -16.86 -18.52 31.13
CA ASN A 470 -18.30 -18.88 31.07
C ASN A 470 -19.11 -18.04 30.05
N GLY A 471 -18.49 -17.41 29.06
CA GLY A 471 -19.14 -16.50 28.13
C GLY A 471 -19.54 -15.14 28.71
N GLU A 472 -19.18 -14.84 29.95
CA GLU A 472 -19.60 -13.64 30.67
C GLU A 472 -18.50 -12.63 30.90
N GLU A 473 -17.32 -13.09 31.36
CA GLU A 473 -16.24 -12.22 31.76
C GLU A 473 -15.01 -12.39 30.87
N PRO A 474 -14.57 -11.35 30.17
CA PRO A 474 -13.32 -11.35 29.41
C PRO A 474 -12.14 -11.71 30.31
N GLU A 475 -11.22 -12.50 29.76
CA GLU A 475 -9.93 -12.81 30.38
C GLU A 475 -8.82 -12.19 29.55
N PRO A 476 -8.50 -10.89 29.77
CA PRO A 476 -7.56 -10.18 28.93
C PRO A 476 -6.16 -10.78 29.00
N LEU A 477 -5.46 -10.70 27.86
CA LEU A 477 -4.04 -11.04 27.80
C LEU A 477 -3.21 -9.99 28.56
N ARG A 478 -2.18 -10.42 29.23
CA ARG A 478 -1.18 -9.54 29.84
C ARG A 478 -0.16 -9.13 28.79
N ILE A 479 -0.51 -8.11 28.01
CA ILE A 479 0.34 -7.60 26.96
C ILE A 479 1.63 -7.02 27.56
N PRO A 480 2.83 -7.47 27.14
CA PRO A 480 4.08 -6.89 27.61
C PRO A 480 4.24 -5.45 27.11
N THR A 481 5.09 -4.69 27.79
CA THR A 481 5.43 -3.33 27.36
C THR A 481 6.17 -3.37 26.02
N PRO A 482 6.14 -2.28 25.24
CA PRO A 482 6.85 -2.22 23.97
C PRO A 482 8.32 -2.65 24.09
N ASN A 483 8.81 -3.39 23.09
CA ASN A 483 10.17 -3.92 23.01
C ASN A 483 10.58 -4.92 24.12
N THR A 484 9.64 -5.47 24.86
CA THR A 484 9.91 -6.55 25.84
C THR A 484 9.39 -7.88 25.32
N ASP A 485 10.10 -8.96 25.67
CA ASP A 485 9.69 -10.32 25.31
C ASP A 485 8.44 -10.73 26.12
N TRP A 486 7.64 -11.60 25.54
CA TRP A 486 6.54 -12.27 26.23
C TRP A 486 7.10 -13.25 27.27
N ASP A 487 6.40 -13.37 28.40
CA ASP A 487 6.53 -14.55 29.23
C ASP A 487 6.08 -15.79 28.43
N SER A 488 6.78 -16.90 28.56
CA SER A 488 6.55 -18.10 27.74
C SER A 488 5.16 -18.70 27.93
N GLU A 489 4.62 -18.68 29.15
CA GLU A 489 3.26 -19.18 29.40
C GLU A 489 2.19 -18.22 28.90
N GLU A 490 2.41 -16.93 29.04
CA GLU A 490 1.49 -15.90 28.51
C GLU A 490 1.46 -15.90 26.98
N GLU A 491 2.61 -16.06 26.30
CA GLU A 491 2.68 -16.22 24.84
C GLU A 491 1.89 -17.45 24.40
N LYS A 492 2.04 -18.58 25.10
CA LYS A 492 1.31 -19.80 24.82
C LYS A 492 -0.20 -19.59 24.92
N VAL A 493 -0.67 -18.93 25.99
CA VAL A 493 -2.08 -18.58 26.15
C VAL A 493 -2.58 -17.70 25.01
N ALA A 494 -1.82 -16.68 24.59
CA ALA A 494 -2.21 -15.81 23.48
C ALA A 494 -2.36 -16.60 22.16
N ARG A 495 -1.42 -17.49 21.84
CA ARG A 495 -1.45 -18.34 20.65
C ARG A 495 -2.60 -19.36 20.68
N GLU A 496 -2.89 -19.96 21.85
CA GLU A 496 -4.00 -20.90 22.03
C GLU A 496 -5.35 -20.21 21.83
N LYS A 497 -5.57 -19.02 22.35
CA LYS A 497 -6.77 -18.20 22.15
C LYS A 497 -7.01 -17.92 20.66
N GLY A 498 -5.96 -17.53 19.93
CA GLY A 498 -6.07 -17.31 18.50
C GLY A 498 -6.48 -18.58 17.72
N ARG A 499 -5.87 -19.73 18.07
CA ARG A 499 -6.21 -21.02 17.44
C ARG A 499 -7.62 -21.50 17.78
N LYS A 500 -8.11 -21.21 19.00
CA LYS A 500 -9.48 -21.58 19.44
C LYS A 500 -10.54 -20.88 18.58
N LEU A 501 -10.39 -19.60 18.29
CA LEU A 501 -11.34 -18.83 17.48
C LEU A 501 -11.47 -19.33 16.04
N LYS A 502 -10.44 -19.92 15.46
CA LYS A 502 -10.55 -20.48 14.12
C LYS A 502 -11.30 -21.80 14.05
N ARG A 503 -11.36 -22.55 15.14
CA ARG A 503 -12.03 -23.85 15.19
C ARG A 503 -13.52 -23.72 15.55
N ALA A 504 -13.94 -22.56 16.02
CA ALA A 504 -15.35 -22.23 16.25
C ALA A 504 -16.02 -21.72 14.97
#